data_725f0ec72260730100d1883bc2dbbdfe
#
_entry.id   725f0ec72260730100d1883bc2dbbdfe
#
_cell.length_a   1.000
_cell.length_b   1.000
_cell.length_c   1.000
_cell.angle_alpha   90.00
_cell.angle_beta   90.00
_cell.angle_gamma   90.00
#
_symmetry.space_group_name_H-M   'P 1'
#
loop_
_entity.id
_entity.type
_entity.pdbx_description
1 polymer ?
#
loop_
_entity_poly.entity_id
_entity_poly.type
_entity_poly.pdbx_seq_one_letter_code
_entity_poly.pdbx_strand_id
1 'polypeptide(L)'
;MKEFIYKAYEEGSSPAEGFITAESREEAAEKIFGRGLHLVHLEEVKEEKKALLWGAPFSSRRTLSLFAEEWASLLEAGLTLTESLSLLEDQADTKERKVLKKIGKTISTGRGVWESFRRARCFPPFFLSLLQVGELSGTLPEELRRISVYYEKEDLFLQKIKSALAYPTFVVLFALFVFLIILTFILPSFALLFEALSLPLPPVAEAALSLGLFLKEKGFLLLLFLLCFLLFSLLFLRTKKGKGKRDEILYRSKFYRRLLLIRFCFTLSALLESGRTMSESLSATREVLDNRSARRAMKEIQEKVTRGGDFSKVLKESGFSLPIVTHLARVGMESGELPRFLRHAGKILTRDAERKINRFRAILEPAVLLTVGILTAVIVFSVMLPVFTAAGSHIGG
;
A
#
# COMPACT_ATOMS: atom_id res chain seq x y z
N MET A 1 -23.35 10.44 -17.14
CA MET A 1 -24.31 10.99 -16.17
C MET A 1 -23.54 11.77 -15.12
N LYS A 2 -23.88 13.03 -14.91
CA LYS A 2 -23.32 13.95 -13.93
C LYS A 2 -24.27 14.04 -12.73
N GLU A 3 -23.74 14.31 -11.55
CA GLU A 3 -24.54 14.49 -10.33
C GLU A 3 -24.61 15.97 -9.99
N PHE A 4 -25.80 16.46 -9.71
CA PHE A 4 -26.07 17.85 -9.36
C PHE A 4 -26.64 17.93 -7.95
N ILE A 5 -26.17 18.92 -7.17
CA ILE A 5 -26.79 19.33 -5.90
C ILE A 5 -27.78 20.44 -6.22
N TYR A 6 -29.00 20.30 -5.74
CA TYR A 6 -29.99 21.35 -5.88
C TYR A 6 -30.53 21.80 -4.52
N LYS A 7 -30.87 23.07 -4.45
CA LYS A 7 -31.74 23.65 -3.43
C LYS A 7 -33.01 24.05 -4.11
N ALA A 8 -34.11 23.52 -3.64
CA ALA A 8 -35.42 23.82 -4.20
C ALA A 8 -36.47 23.92 -3.08
N TYR A 9 -37.55 24.59 -3.28
CA TYR A 9 -38.66 24.66 -2.34
C TYR A 9 -39.98 24.33 -3.07
N GLU A 10 -40.89 23.76 -2.35
CA GLU A 10 -42.29 23.58 -2.71
C GLU A 10 -43.08 24.78 -2.19
N GLU A 11 -44.10 25.23 -2.89
CA GLU A 11 -44.90 26.37 -2.43
C GLU A 11 -45.41 26.19 -1.00
N GLY A 12 -44.91 27.05 -0.07
CA GLY A 12 -45.28 27.03 1.35
C GLY A 12 -44.38 26.17 2.29
N SER A 13 -43.31 25.55 1.79
CA SER A 13 -42.43 24.69 2.57
C SER A 13 -41.01 25.24 2.72
N SER A 14 -40.29 24.79 3.75
CA SER A 14 -38.85 25.10 3.93
C SER A 14 -38.01 24.55 2.78
N PRO A 15 -36.94 25.24 2.38
CA PRO A 15 -36.08 24.80 1.26
C PRO A 15 -35.51 23.41 1.52
N ALA A 16 -35.73 22.48 0.60
CA ALA A 16 -35.17 21.16 0.58
C ALA A 16 -33.90 21.12 -0.27
N GLU A 17 -32.85 20.55 0.24
CA GLU A 17 -31.63 20.25 -0.51
C GLU A 17 -31.65 18.79 -0.96
N GLY A 18 -31.35 18.55 -2.24
CA GLY A 18 -31.35 17.21 -2.81
C GLY A 18 -30.26 17.01 -3.85
N PHE A 19 -30.16 15.77 -4.34
CA PHE A 19 -29.25 15.42 -5.43
C PHE A 19 -30.05 14.82 -6.57
N ILE A 20 -29.61 15.12 -7.80
CA ILE A 20 -30.22 14.58 -9.00
C ILE A 20 -29.14 14.20 -10.01
N THR A 21 -29.32 13.08 -10.69
CA THR A 21 -28.43 12.62 -11.75
C THR A 21 -29.01 12.96 -13.11
N ALA A 22 -28.21 13.66 -13.93
CA ALA A 22 -28.58 14.05 -15.29
C ALA A 22 -27.33 14.09 -16.19
N GLU A 23 -27.50 14.17 -17.48
CA GLU A 23 -26.39 14.33 -18.43
C GLU A 23 -25.97 15.78 -18.58
N SER A 24 -26.94 16.70 -18.44
CA SER A 24 -26.73 18.14 -18.51
C SER A 24 -27.37 18.87 -17.32
N ARG A 25 -27.02 20.15 -17.16
CA ARG A 25 -27.61 21.04 -16.15
C ARG A 25 -29.07 21.34 -16.45
N GLU A 26 -29.41 21.42 -17.73
CA GLU A 26 -30.73 21.65 -18.22
C GLU A 26 -31.67 20.47 -17.90
N GLU A 27 -31.23 19.25 -18.18
CA GLU A 27 -31.94 18.00 -17.84
C GLU A 27 -32.15 17.85 -16.32
N ALA A 28 -31.14 18.26 -15.53
CA ALA A 28 -31.28 18.26 -14.09
C ALA A 28 -32.35 19.22 -13.59
N ALA A 29 -32.42 20.42 -14.19
CA ALA A 29 -33.45 21.41 -13.88
C ALA A 29 -34.85 20.95 -14.29
N GLU A 30 -35.04 20.38 -15.48
CA GLU A 30 -36.30 19.80 -15.93
C GLU A 30 -36.82 18.70 -14.99
N LYS A 31 -35.94 17.80 -14.58
CA LYS A 31 -36.29 16.74 -13.63
C LYS A 31 -36.71 17.27 -12.26
N ILE A 32 -36.17 18.40 -11.82
CA ILE A 32 -36.55 19.07 -10.56
C ILE A 32 -37.90 19.77 -10.72
N PHE A 33 -38.08 20.50 -11.80
CA PHE A 33 -39.37 21.13 -12.12
C PHE A 33 -40.51 20.10 -12.29
N GLY A 34 -40.22 18.94 -12.92
CA GLY A 34 -41.16 17.83 -13.06
C GLY A 34 -41.59 17.19 -11.72
N ARG A 35 -40.88 17.49 -10.61
CA ARG A 35 -41.26 17.09 -9.25
C ARG A 35 -42.04 18.16 -8.48
N GLY A 36 -42.44 19.25 -9.15
CA GLY A 36 -43.17 20.36 -8.52
C GLY A 36 -42.31 21.25 -7.62
N LEU A 37 -40.97 21.19 -7.76
CA LEU A 37 -40.05 21.92 -6.94
C LEU A 37 -39.50 23.16 -7.67
N HIS A 38 -39.54 24.31 -7.02
CA HIS A 38 -38.93 25.55 -7.52
C HIS A 38 -37.44 25.59 -7.20
N LEU A 39 -36.60 25.56 -8.23
CA LEU A 39 -35.16 25.51 -8.15
C LEU A 39 -34.59 26.86 -7.71
N VAL A 40 -33.83 26.89 -6.60
CA VAL A 40 -33.12 28.08 -6.11
C VAL A 40 -31.66 28.04 -6.53
N HIS A 41 -31.04 26.88 -6.42
CA HIS A 41 -29.61 26.71 -6.73
C HIS A 41 -29.35 25.32 -7.29
N LEU A 42 -28.55 25.26 -8.36
CA LEU A 42 -28.14 24.00 -8.99
C LEU A 42 -26.64 24.07 -9.27
N GLU A 43 -25.90 23.19 -8.66
CA GLU A 43 -24.44 23.12 -8.83
C GLU A 43 -24.03 21.71 -9.27
N GLU A 44 -23.20 21.64 -10.32
CA GLU A 44 -22.61 20.38 -10.76
C GLU A 44 -21.61 19.93 -9.69
N VAL A 45 -21.79 18.72 -9.16
CA VAL A 45 -20.79 18.07 -8.31
C VAL A 45 -19.58 17.75 -9.18
N LYS A 46 -18.66 18.72 -9.31
CA LYS A 46 -17.39 18.47 -9.98
C LYS A 46 -16.74 17.27 -9.33
N GLU A 47 -16.51 16.22 -10.10
CA GLU A 47 -15.61 15.16 -9.68
C GLU A 47 -14.24 15.80 -9.40
N GLU A 48 -13.99 16.16 -8.16
CA GLU A 48 -12.62 16.40 -7.72
C GLU A 48 -11.87 15.10 -8.00
N LYS A 49 -11.11 15.10 -9.12
CA LYS A 49 -10.15 14.05 -9.44
C LYS A 49 -9.25 13.91 -8.24
N LYS A 50 -9.48 12.89 -7.42
CA LYS A 50 -8.66 12.59 -6.26
C LYS A 50 -7.19 12.69 -6.61
N ALA A 51 -6.57 13.66 -6.07
CA ALA A 51 -5.24 13.51 -5.58
C ALA A 51 -5.29 12.41 -4.50
N LEU A 52 -4.83 11.22 -4.81
CA LEU A 52 -4.37 10.23 -3.85
C LEU A 52 -3.04 10.76 -3.29
N LEU A 53 -3.14 11.94 -2.67
CA LEU A 53 -2.01 12.65 -2.09
C LEU A 53 -1.77 12.04 -0.71
N TRP A 54 -0.52 11.81 -0.40
CA TRP A 54 -0.04 11.58 0.94
C TRP A 54 -0.73 12.58 1.90
N GLY A 55 -1.42 12.04 2.91
CA GLY A 55 -2.16 12.84 3.87
C GLY A 55 -3.66 12.99 3.62
N ALA A 56 -4.27 12.13 2.77
CA ALA A 56 -5.73 12.00 2.74
C ALA A 56 -6.23 11.46 4.09
N PRO A 57 -7.34 12.00 4.63
CA PRO A 57 -7.95 11.47 5.85
C PRO A 57 -8.30 9.99 5.65
N PHE A 58 -8.20 9.21 6.71
CA PHE A 58 -8.47 7.75 6.68
C PHE A 58 -7.63 6.95 5.67
N SER A 59 -6.40 7.40 5.36
CA SER A 59 -5.49 6.69 4.46
C SER A 59 -4.61 5.66 5.18
N SER A 60 -4.38 5.84 6.47
CA SER A 60 -3.60 4.93 7.32
C SER A 60 -4.44 3.75 7.78
N ARG A 61 -3.86 2.54 7.76
CA ARG A 61 -4.52 1.34 8.30
C ARG A 61 -4.79 1.46 9.79
N ARG A 62 -3.84 2.03 10.52
CA ARG A 62 -3.96 2.29 11.95
C ARG A 62 -5.13 3.23 12.24
N THR A 63 -5.25 4.33 11.52
CA THR A 63 -6.38 5.26 11.67
C THR A 63 -7.72 4.59 11.38
N LEU A 64 -7.80 3.78 10.31
CA LEU A 64 -9.02 3.03 9.98
C LEU A 64 -9.38 1.99 11.05
N SER A 65 -8.38 1.31 11.63
CA SER A 65 -8.60 0.35 12.70
C SER A 65 -9.14 1.02 13.94
N LEU A 66 -8.47 2.07 14.43
CA LEU A 66 -8.87 2.81 15.62
C LEU A 66 -10.25 3.45 15.46
N PHE A 67 -10.48 4.13 14.33
CA PHE A 67 -11.78 4.73 14.02
C PHE A 67 -12.91 3.70 14.05
N ALA A 68 -12.72 2.54 13.42
CA ALA A 68 -13.73 1.49 13.40
C ALA A 68 -13.95 0.87 14.80
N GLU A 69 -12.89 0.72 15.59
CA GLU A 69 -12.97 0.19 16.96
C GLU A 69 -13.71 1.13 17.90
N GLU A 70 -13.34 2.41 17.89
CA GLU A 70 -13.99 3.44 18.71
C GLU A 70 -15.47 3.58 18.35
N TRP A 71 -15.77 3.61 17.04
CA TRP A 71 -17.16 3.72 16.59
C TRP A 71 -17.99 2.50 16.96
N ALA A 72 -17.44 1.28 16.80
CA ALA A 72 -18.11 0.07 17.29
C ALA A 72 -18.41 0.15 18.78
N SER A 73 -17.45 0.57 19.60
CA SER A 73 -17.60 0.67 21.07
C SER A 73 -18.68 1.68 21.46
N LEU A 74 -18.77 2.82 20.78
CA LEU A 74 -19.80 3.82 21.04
C LEU A 74 -21.21 3.30 20.69
N LEU A 75 -21.35 2.59 19.56
CA LEU A 75 -22.61 1.97 19.17
C LEU A 75 -23.01 0.82 20.10
N GLU A 76 -22.07 -0.01 20.53
CA GLU A 76 -22.28 -1.07 21.52
C GLU A 76 -22.70 -0.51 22.89
N ALA A 77 -22.25 0.70 23.24
CA ALA A 77 -22.66 1.43 24.43
C ALA A 77 -24.06 2.05 24.30
N GLY A 78 -24.75 1.88 23.14
CA GLY A 78 -26.12 2.33 22.94
C GLY A 78 -26.26 3.76 22.40
N LEU A 79 -25.16 4.41 21.98
CA LEU A 79 -25.25 5.72 21.35
C LEU A 79 -25.85 5.59 19.93
N THR A 80 -26.58 6.62 19.53
CA THR A 80 -27.10 6.70 18.17
C THR A 80 -25.97 6.93 17.15
N LEU A 81 -26.24 6.64 15.88
CA LEU A 81 -25.29 6.88 14.77
C LEU A 81 -24.81 8.33 14.72
N THR A 82 -25.69 9.28 14.95
CA THR A 82 -25.36 10.71 14.91
C THR A 82 -24.54 11.16 16.11
N GLU A 83 -24.90 10.71 17.31
CA GLU A 83 -24.15 11.01 18.53
C GLU A 83 -22.75 10.41 18.51
N SER A 84 -22.63 9.14 18.13
CA SER A 84 -21.33 8.47 18.03
C SER A 84 -20.41 9.14 17.02
N LEU A 85 -20.91 9.52 15.86
CA LEU A 85 -20.11 10.24 14.84
C LEU A 85 -19.73 11.66 15.28
N SER A 86 -20.59 12.35 16.06
CA SER A 86 -20.27 13.67 16.62
C SER A 86 -19.12 13.58 17.63
N LEU A 87 -19.12 12.57 18.49
CA LEU A 87 -18.03 12.35 19.45
C LEU A 87 -16.70 12.04 18.73
N LEU A 88 -16.75 11.21 17.69
CA LEU A 88 -15.57 10.91 16.86
C LEU A 88 -15.08 12.14 16.07
N GLU A 89 -16.01 13.02 15.64
CA GLU A 89 -15.66 14.30 15.00
C GLU A 89 -14.87 15.20 15.95
N ASP A 90 -15.26 15.28 17.22
CA ASP A 90 -14.63 16.13 18.22
C ASP A 90 -13.18 15.69 18.53
N GLN A 91 -12.91 14.39 18.51
CA GLN A 91 -11.59 13.82 18.77
C GLN A 91 -10.70 13.78 17.52
N ALA A 92 -11.26 13.95 16.33
CA ALA A 92 -10.57 13.77 15.07
C ALA A 92 -9.65 14.94 14.71
N ASP A 93 -8.57 14.64 13.99
CA ASP A 93 -7.69 15.64 13.38
C ASP A 93 -8.45 16.56 12.40
N THR A 94 -7.93 17.76 12.15
CA THR A 94 -8.58 18.78 11.31
C THR A 94 -9.09 18.27 9.96
N LYS A 95 -8.37 17.35 9.32
CA LYS A 95 -8.77 16.76 8.02
C LYS A 95 -9.87 15.70 8.18
N GLU A 96 -9.76 14.86 9.18
CA GLU A 96 -10.72 13.79 9.50
C GLU A 96 -12.02 14.39 10.00
N ARG A 97 -11.95 15.41 10.87
CA ARG A 97 -13.09 16.19 11.36
C ARG A 97 -13.95 16.75 10.24
N LYS A 98 -13.35 17.36 9.20
CA LYS A 98 -14.09 17.87 8.03
C LYS A 98 -14.85 16.78 7.30
N VAL A 99 -14.28 15.58 7.20
CA VAL A 99 -14.92 14.44 6.54
C VAL A 99 -16.05 13.90 7.41
N LEU A 100 -15.81 13.68 8.71
CA LEU A 100 -16.82 13.16 9.65
C LEU A 100 -18.01 14.11 9.76
N LYS A 101 -17.77 15.42 9.86
CA LYS A 101 -18.82 16.45 9.85
C LYS A 101 -19.70 16.38 8.60
N LYS A 102 -19.08 16.19 7.41
CA LYS A 102 -19.83 16.03 6.15
C LYS A 102 -20.66 14.75 6.14
N ILE A 103 -20.09 13.65 6.66
CA ILE A 103 -20.78 12.35 6.77
C ILE A 103 -21.96 12.47 7.75
N GLY A 104 -21.72 12.98 8.96
CA GLY A 104 -22.75 13.16 9.98
C GLY A 104 -23.93 14.02 9.48
N LYS A 105 -23.63 15.16 8.81
CA LYS A 105 -24.65 15.98 8.18
C LYS A 105 -25.46 15.23 7.10
N THR A 106 -24.79 14.33 6.35
CA THR A 106 -25.48 13.57 5.29
C THR A 106 -26.39 12.50 5.91
N ILE A 107 -25.96 11.85 6.98
CA ILE A 107 -26.78 10.87 7.71
C ILE A 107 -27.95 11.56 8.41
N SER A 108 -27.78 12.72 9.02
CA SER A 108 -28.86 13.47 9.68
C SER A 108 -29.95 13.94 8.70
N THR A 109 -29.67 14.02 7.39
CA THR A 109 -30.66 14.26 6.35
C THR A 109 -31.40 13.00 5.87
N GLY A 110 -31.28 11.87 6.59
CA GLY A 110 -31.97 10.61 6.31
C GLY A 110 -31.31 9.72 5.27
N ARG A 111 -30.05 10.00 4.88
CA ARG A 111 -29.30 9.10 3.99
C ARG A 111 -28.68 7.94 4.72
N GLY A 112 -28.54 6.83 4.01
CA GLY A 112 -27.87 5.65 4.50
C GLY A 112 -26.40 5.91 4.87
N VAL A 113 -25.93 5.15 5.85
CA VAL A 113 -24.56 5.22 6.37
C VAL A 113 -23.56 4.89 5.27
N TRP A 114 -23.73 3.74 4.60
CA TRP A 114 -22.86 3.31 3.51
C TRP A 114 -22.76 4.34 2.38
N GLU A 115 -23.90 4.92 1.97
CA GLU A 115 -23.92 5.92 0.90
C GLU A 115 -23.16 7.19 1.31
N SER A 116 -23.32 7.62 2.56
CA SER A 116 -22.65 8.80 3.12
C SER A 116 -21.12 8.61 3.15
N PHE A 117 -20.65 7.45 3.60
CA PHE A 117 -19.23 7.09 3.60
C PHE A 117 -18.66 6.91 2.18
N ARG A 118 -19.41 6.27 1.28
CA ARG A 118 -19.02 6.10 -0.12
C ARG A 118 -18.83 7.45 -0.82
N ARG A 119 -19.68 8.42 -0.56
CA ARG A 119 -19.59 9.78 -1.11
C ARG A 119 -18.38 10.55 -0.59
N ALA A 120 -17.92 10.28 0.61
CA ALA A 120 -16.71 10.88 1.16
C ALA A 120 -15.44 10.49 0.38
N ARG A 121 -15.47 9.40 -0.38
CA ARG A 121 -14.41 8.92 -1.30
C ARG A 121 -13.03 8.75 -0.67
N CYS A 122 -12.89 8.73 0.64
CA CYS A 122 -11.64 8.56 1.36
C CYS A 122 -11.51 7.18 2.03
N PHE A 123 -12.58 6.40 2.08
CA PHE A 123 -12.59 5.06 2.68
C PHE A 123 -12.28 3.98 1.65
N PRO A 124 -11.48 2.94 2.04
CA PRO A 124 -11.15 1.83 1.17
C PRO A 124 -12.37 0.96 0.82
N PRO A 125 -12.33 0.25 -0.32
CA PRO A 125 -13.45 -0.61 -0.75
C PRO A 125 -13.85 -1.68 0.27
N PHE A 126 -12.89 -2.28 0.98
CA PHE A 126 -13.17 -3.27 2.01
C PHE A 126 -13.97 -2.67 3.19
N PHE A 127 -13.57 -1.49 3.66
CA PHE A 127 -14.30 -0.75 4.70
C PHE A 127 -15.76 -0.54 4.28
N LEU A 128 -15.96 0.01 3.08
CA LEU A 128 -17.29 0.28 2.54
C LEU A 128 -18.12 -0.98 2.34
N SER A 129 -17.48 -2.10 2.00
CA SER A 129 -18.17 -3.38 1.80
C SER A 129 -18.76 -3.94 3.10
N LEU A 130 -18.00 -3.91 4.20
CA LEU A 130 -18.50 -4.38 5.50
C LEU A 130 -19.47 -3.38 6.11
N LEU A 131 -19.24 -2.08 5.93
CA LEU A 131 -20.17 -1.05 6.37
C LEU A 131 -21.56 -1.24 5.73
N GLN A 132 -21.60 -1.59 4.44
CA GLN A 132 -22.84 -1.88 3.72
C GLN A 132 -23.57 -3.11 4.30
N VAL A 133 -22.81 -4.16 4.64
CA VAL A 133 -23.40 -5.35 5.29
C VAL A 133 -24.01 -4.98 6.62
N GLY A 134 -23.23 -4.31 7.48
CA GLY A 134 -23.68 -3.92 8.81
C GLY A 134 -24.94 -3.03 8.80
N GLU A 135 -25.04 -2.13 7.81
CA GLU A 135 -26.23 -1.29 7.62
C GLU A 135 -27.45 -2.11 7.19
N LEU A 136 -27.29 -3.00 6.21
CA LEU A 136 -28.39 -3.81 5.67
C LEU A 136 -28.89 -4.88 6.65
N SER A 137 -28.00 -5.45 7.46
CA SER A 137 -28.34 -6.48 8.44
C SER A 137 -28.65 -5.94 9.85
N GLY A 138 -28.43 -4.65 10.10
CA GLY A 138 -28.56 -4.06 11.44
C GLY A 138 -27.42 -4.45 12.40
N THR A 139 -26.34 -5.02 11.91
CA THR A 139 -25.17 -5.50 12.70
C THR A 139 -23.96 -4.60 12.50
N LEU A 140 -24.19 -3.29 12.51
CA LEU A 140 -23.13 -2.30 12.24
C LEU A 140 -21.97 -2.37 13.26
N PRO A 141 -22.20 -2.51 14.59
CA PRO A 141 -21.10 -2.63 15.55
C PRO A 141 -20.20 -3.83 15.29
N GLU A 142 -20.78 -4.99 15.01
CA GLU A 142 -20.06 -6.24 14.74
C GLU A 142 -19.20 -6.12 13.48
N GLU A 143 -19.73 -5.52 12.41
CA GLU A 143 -18.99 -5.32 11.17
C GLU A 143 -17.87 -4.28 11.33
N LEU A 144 -18.07 -3.24 12.14
CA LEU A 144 -17.02 -2.29 12.51
C LEU A 144 -15.90 -2.97 13.31
N ARG A 145 -16.22 -3.87 14.24
CA ARG A 145 -15.21 -4.70 14.92
C ARG A 145 -14.41 -5.56 13.94
N ARG A 146 -15.07 -6.15 12.95
CA ARG A 146 -14.37 -6.92 11.89
C ARG A 146 -13.45 -6.03 11.07
N ILE A 147 -13.88 -4.81 10.73
CA ILE A 147 -13.08 -3.80 10.05
C ILE A 147 -11.85 -3.45 10.88
N SER A 148 -12.03 -3.15 12.18
CA SER A 148 -10.93 -2.83 13.09
C SER A 148 -9.89 -3.95 13.13
N VAL A 149 -10.29 -5.18 13.43
CA VAL A 149 -9.40 -6.35 13.50
C VAL A 149 -8.67 -6.61 12.17
N TYR A 150 -9.32 -6.38 11.04
CA TYR A 150 -8.69 -6.55 9.73
C TYR A 150 -7.56 -5.54 9.52
N TYR A 151 -7.84 -4.24 9.71
CA TYR A 151 -6.84 -3.19 9.50
C TYR A 151 -5.74 -3.21 10.54
N GLU A 152 -6.02 -3.58 11.78
CA GLU A 152 -5.00 -3.81 12.82
C GLU A 152 -3.99 -4.87 12.37
N LYS A 153 -4.48 -6.05 11.93
CA LYS A 153 -3.61 -7.12 11.44
C LYS A 153 -2.80 -6.71 10.21
N GLU A 154 -3.41 -5.97 9.29
CA GLU A 154 -2.72 -5.46 8.11
C GLU A 154 -1.64 -4.44 8.49
N ASP A 155 -1.90 -3.58 9.47
CA ASP A 155 -0.95 -2.60 9.98
C ASP A 155 0.23 -3.28 10.71
N LEU A 156 -0.05 -4.18 11.63
CA LEU A 156 0.96 -4.96 12.35
C LEU A 156 1.87 -5.75 11.40
N PHE A 157 1.30 -6.35 10.35
CA PHE A 157 2.08 -7.05 9.33
C PHE A 157 3.02 -6.12 8.57
N LEU A 158 2.55 -4.93 8.18
CA LEU A 158 3.38 -3.93 7.50
C LEU A 158 4.44 -3.34 8.41
N GLN A 159 4.13 -3.11 9.69
CA GLN A 159 5.11 -2.66 10.68
C GLN A 159 6.23 -3.70 10.84
N LYS A 160 5.90 -5.00 10.91
CA LYS A 160 6.90 -6.07 10.94
C LYS A 160 7.84 -6.05 9.72
N ILE A 161 7.29 -5.83 8.52
CA ILE A 161 8.09 -5.71 7.29
C ILE A 161 9.02 -4.49 7.38
N LYS A 162 8.48 -3.32 7.76
CA LYS A 162 9.27 -2.08 7.88
C LYS A 162 10.40 -2.23 8.91
N SER A 163 10.10 -2.75 10.09
CA SER A 163 11.08 -2.96 11.15
C SER A 163 12.15 -3.95 10.75
N ALA A 164 11.77 -5.03 10.05
CA ALA A 164 12.73 -6.02 9.57
C ALA A 164 13.70 -5.46 8.52
N LEU A 165 13.29 -4.46 7.74
CA LEU A 165 14.13 -3.82 6.72
C LEU A 165 14.90 -2.60 7.23
N ALA A 166 14.53 -2.02 8.36
CA ALA A 166 15.17 -0.80 8.89
C ALA A 166 16.66 -0.99 9.16
N TYR A 167 17.02 -2.03 9.93
CA TYR A 167 18.41 -2.34 10.25
C TYR A 167 19.27 -2.63 9.01
N PRO A 168 18.87 -3.53 8.09
CA PRO A 168 19.62 -3.76 6.86
C PRO A 168 19.82 -2.49 6.02
N THR A 169 18.80 -1.66 5.91
CA THR A 169 18.92 -0.40 5.17
C THR A 169 19.94 0.53 5.80
N PHE A 170 19.92 0.65 7.14
CA PHE A 170 20.91 1.45 7.87
C PHE A 170 22.33 0.93 7.64
N VAL A 171 22.55 -0.39 7.79
CA VAL A 171 23.88 -0.99 7.62
C VAL A 171 24.42 -0.81 6.20
N VAL A 172 23.59 -1.01 5.18
CA VAL A 172 23.98 -0.78 3.77
C VAL A 172 24.33 0.68 3.51
N LEU A 173 23.53 1.61 4.02
CA LEU A 173 23.79 3.05 3.86
C LEU A 173 25.07 3.46 4.58
N PHE A 174 25.28 2.95 5.79
CA PHE A 174 26.50 3.22 6.56
C PHE A 174 27.76 2.64 5.87
N ALA A 175 27.69 1.40 5.39
CA ALA A 175 28.78 0.79 4.62
C ALA A 175 29.10 1.58 3.35
N LEU A 176 28.09 2.04 2.63
CA LEU A 176 28.24 2.90 1.45
C LEU A 176 28.90 4.23 1.82
N PHE A 177 28.50 4.84 2.93
CA PHE A 177 29.09 6.08 3.42
C PHE A 177 30.57 5.93 3.76
N VAL A 178 30.94 4.86 4.49
CA VAL A 178 32.35 4.55 4.81
C VAL A 178 33.13 4.30 3.51
N PHE A 179 32.57 3.55 2.57
CA PHE A 179 33.22 3.29 1.28
C PHE A 179 33.49 4.59 0.50
N LEU A 180 32.53 5.52 0.47
CA LEU A 180 32.73 6.82 -0.16
C LEU A 180 33.85 7.63 0.49
N ILE A 181 33.96 7.61 1.84
CA ILE A 181 35.05 8.27 2.53
C ILE A 181 36.41 7.68 2.13
N ILE A 182 36.49 6.35 2.08
CA ILE A 182 37.74 5.67 1.67
C ILE A 182 38.13 6.09 0.25
N LEU A 183 37.20 6.08 -0.70
CA LEU A 183 37.45 6.43 -2.09
C LEU A 183 37.83 7.90 -2.30
N THR A 184 37.20 8.83 -1.57
CA THR A 184 37.35 10.27 -1.83
C THR A 184 38.43 10.96 -1.02
N PHE A 185 38.78 10.40 0.15
CA PHE A 185 39.75 11.01 1.06
C PHE A 185 40.99 10.12 1.30
N ILE A 186 40.77 8.87 1.64
CA ILE A 186 41.86 7.98 2.05
C ILE A 186 42.71 7.56 0.84
N LEU A 187 42.07 7.07 -0.19
CA LEU A 187 42.79 6.51 -1.33
C LEU A 187 43.62 7.57 -2.12
N PRO A 188 43.17 8.83 -2.35
CA PRO A 188 44.00 9.85 -2.94
C PRO A 188 45.25 10.21 -2.11
N SER A 189 45.16 10.20 -0.77
CA SER A 189 46.29 10.43 0.08
C SER A 189 47.37 9.36 -0.08
N PHE A 190 46.99 8.11 -0.25
CA PHE A 190 47.91 7.03 -0.55
C PHE A 190 48.49 7.14 -1.97
N ALA A 191 47.71 7.56 -2.96
CA ALA A 191 48.22 7.75 -4.33
C ALA A 191 49.37 8.76 -4.36
N LEU A 192 49.26 9.88 -3.66
CA LEU A 192 50.35 10.87 -3.51
C LEU A 192 51.61 10.28 -2.84
N LEU A 193 51.43 9.40 -1.89
CA LEU A 193 52.55 8.72 -1.23
C LEU A 193 53.25 7.74 -2.17
N PHE A 194 52.53 7.01 -3.00
CA PHE A 194 53.11 6.13 -4.02
C PHE A 194 53.88 6.92 -5.09
N GLU A 195 53.36 8.06 -5.52
CA GLU A 195 54.02 8.96 -6.44
C GLU A 195 55.31 9.50 -5.87
N ALA A 196 55.30 9.95 -4.58
CA ALA A 196 56.49 10.43 -3.86
C ALA A 196 57.59 9.37 -3.74
N LEU A 197 57.18 8.09 -3.62
CA LEU A 197 58.11 6.92 -3.52
C LEU A 197 58.49 6.38 -4.92
N SER A 198 58.02 6.94 -6.00
CA SER A 198 58.19 6.44 -7.40
C SER A 198 57.74 4.99 -7.58
N LEU A 199 56.75 4.53 -6.83
CA LEU A 199 56.21 3.17 -6.91
C LEU A 199 54.97 3.13 -7.81
N PRO A 200 54.80 2.08 -8.63
CA PRO A 200 53.62 1.90 -9.43
C PRO A 200 52.40 1.58 -8.54
N LEU A 201 51.26 2.22 -8.80
CA LEU A 201 50.00 1.88 -8.13
C LEU A 201 49.51 0.49 -8.59
N PRO A 202 49.04 -0.36 -7.67
CA PRO A 202 48.39 -1.61 -8.05
C PRO A 202 47.12 -1.35 -8.89
N PRO A 203 46.80 -2.19 -9.91
CA PRO A 203 45.67 -1.96 -10.82
C PRO A 203 44.33 -1.77 -10.14
N VAL A 204 44.09 -2.46 -9.02
CA VAL A 204 42.88 -2.34 -8.22
C VAL A 204 42.80 -0.97 -7.52
N ALA A 205 43.94 -0.47 -6.99
CA ALA A 205 44.01 0.84 -6.37
C ALA A 205 43.86 1.97 -7.41
N GLU A 206 44.43 1.81 -8.60
CA GLU A 206 44.29 2.74 -9.72
C GLU A 206 42.83 2.84 -10.21
N ALA A 207 42.12 1.71 -10.38
CA ALA A 207 40.71 1.67 -10.73
C ALA A 207 39.82 2.31 -9.61
N ALA A 208 40.12 2.04 -8.35
CA ALA A 208 39.41 2.63 -7.23
C ALA A 208 39.67 4.14 -7.10
N LEU A 209 40.90 4.58 -7.35
CA LEU A 209 41.28 6.00 -7.36
C LEU A 209 40.58 6.75 -8.50
N SER A 210 40.56 6.20 -9.72
CA SER A 210 39.86 6.79 -10.85
C SER A 210 38.36 6.95 -10.57
N LEU A 211 37.74 5.95 -9.92
CA LEU A 211 36.35 6.03 -9.47
C LEU A 211 36.18 7.12 -8.40
N GLY A 212 37.09 7.21 -7.43
CA GLY A 212 37.06 8.24 -6.39
C GLY A 212 37.18 9.66 -6.94
N LEU A 213 38.12 9.88 -7.86
CA LEU A 213 38.30 11.17 -8.55
C LEU A 213 37.06 11.52 -9.40
N PHE A 214 36.52 10.56 -10.14
CA PHE A 214 35.28 10.74 -10.88
C PHE A 214 34.10 11.14 -9.96
N LEU A 215 33.98 10.49 -8.79
CA LEU A 215 32.97 10.84 -7.80
C LEU A 215 33.23 12.21 -7.17
N LYS A 216 34.47 12.60 -6.96
CA LYS A 216 34.84 13.93 -6.43
C LYS A 216 34.53 15.04 -7.42
N GLU A 217 34.84 14.85 -8.69
CA GLU A 217 34.64 15.88 -9.75
C GLU A 217 33.19 15.92 -10.25
N LYS A 218 32.60 14.77 -10.49
CA LYS A 218 31.27 14.63 -11.14
C LYS A 218 30.19 14.05 -10.23
N GLY A 219 30.51 13.76 -8.96
CA GLY A 219 29.56 13.12 -8.02
C GLY A 219 28.30 13.94 -7.80
N PHE A 220 28.41 15.28 -7.78
CA PHE A 220 27.25 16.16 -7.70
C PHE A 220 26.34 16.03 -8.93
N LEU A 221 26.92 16.01 -10.14
CA LEU A 221 26.17 15.82 -11.38
C LEU A 221 25.53 14.41 -11.44
N LEU A 222 26.25 13.39 -10.97
CA LEU A 222 25.75 12.02 -10.90
C LEU A 222 24.60 11.90 -9.89
N LEU A 223 24.73 12.55 -8.73
CA LEU A 223 23.67 12.60 -7.71
C LEU A 223 22.44 13.33 -8.25
N LEU A 224 22.63 14.47 -8.92
CA LEU A 224 21.56 15.23 -9.56
C LEU A 224 20.87 14.39 -10.65
N PHE A 225 21.64 13.72 -11.51
CA PHE A 225 21.11 12.82 -12.53
C PHE A 225 20.32 11.67 -11.92
N LEU A 226 20.84 11.02 -10.86
CA LEU A 226 20.16 9.94 -10.16
C LEU A 226 18.86 10.42 -9.50
N LEU A 227 18.88 11.63 -8.92
CA LEU A 227 17.69 12.24 -8.33
C LEU A 227 16.64 12.57 -9.39
N CYS A 228 17.05 13.17 -10.50
CA CYS A 228 16.17 13.44 -11.64
C CYS A 228 15.62 12.16 -12.25
N PHE A 229 16.44 11.12 -12.42
CA PHE A 229 16.02 9.80 -12.90
C PHE A 229 15.03 9.12 -11.93
N LEU A 230 15.29 9.22 -10.63
CA LEU A 230 14.38 8.71 -9.60
C LEU A 230 13.04 9.46 -9.63
N LEU A 231 13.08 10.78 -9.73
CA LEU A 231 11.87 11.62 -9.84
C LEU A 231 11.10 11.32 -11.13
N PHE A 232 11.78 11.22 -12.26
CA PHE A 232 11.19 10.83 -13.53
C PHE A 232 10.58 9.42 -13.47
N SER A 233 11.29 8.46 -12.89
CA SER A 233 10.81 7.08 -12.68
C SER A 233 9.56 7.06 -11.80
N LEU A 234 9.54 7.80 -10.69
CA LEU A 234 8.38 7.93 -9.80
C LEU A 234 7.19 8.58 -10.52
N LEU A 235 7.43 9.63 -11.30
CA LEU A 235 6.38 10.29 -12.10
C LEU A 235 5.87 9.35 -13.21
N PHE A 236 6.76 8.64 -13.90
CA PHE A 236 6.39 7.66 -14.92
C PHE A 236 5.56 6.52 -14.33
N LEU A 237 5.97 5.97 -13.17
CA LEU A 237 5.22 4.93 -12.46
C LEU A 237 3.84 5.40 -11.95
N ARG A 238 3.62 6.71 -11.83
CA ARG A 238 2.29 7.30 -11.53
C ARG A 238 1.38 7.39 -12.75
N THR A 239 1.92 7.35 -13.97
CA THR A 239 1.12 7.38 -15.21
C THR A 239 0.30 6.10 -15.36
N LYS A 240 -0.81 6.14 -16.14
CA LYS A 240 -1.65 4.96 -16.40
C LYS A 240 -0.88 3.81 -17.06
N LYS A 241 0.06 4.12 -17.96
CA LYS A 241 0.93 3.13 -18.65
C LYS A 241 2.00 2.57 -17.71
N GLY A 242 2.67 3.44 -16.94
CA GLY A 242 3.68 3.03 -15.96
C GLY A 242 3.10 2.15 -14.84
N LYS A 243 1.92 2.49 -14.31
CA LYS A 243 1.20 1.64 -13.35
C LYS A 243 0.93 0.23 -13.89
N GLY A 244 0.53 0.12 -15.16
CA GLY A 244 0.28 -1.19 -15.78
C GLY A 244 1.54 -2.06 -15.83
N LYS A 245 2.67 -1.51 -16.32
CA LYS A 245 3.97 -2.22 -16.37
C LYS A 245 4.48 -2.57 -14.98
N ARG A 246 4.41 -1.65 -14.04
CA ARG A 246 4.79 -1.90 -12.63
C ARG A 246 3.99 -3.05 -12.05
N ASP A 247 2.66 -3.03 -12.22
CA ASP A 247 1.76 -4.03 -11.67
C ASP A 247 2.04 -5.41 -12.27
N GLU A 248 2.40 -5.49 -13.56
CA GLU A 248 2.78 -6.73 -14.21
C GLU A 248 4.12 -7.26 -13.69
N ILE A 249 5.15 -6.40 -13.59
CA ILE A 249 6.47 -6.79 -13.05
C ILE A 249 6.34 -7.26 -11.60
N LEU A 250 5.61 -6.52 -10.77
CA LEU A 250 5.37 -6.90 -9.39
C LEU A 250 4.62 -8.24 -9.29
N TYR A 251 3.62 -8.45 -10.15
CA TYR A 251 2.83 -9.69 -10.16
C TYR A 251 3.66 -10.92 -10.54
N ARG A 252 4.73 -10.77 -11.34
CA ARG A 252 5.71 -11.85 -11.63
C ARG A 252 6.50 -12.25 -10.40
N SER A 253 6.69 -11.36 -9.43
CA SER A 253 7.39 -11.66 -8.18
C SER A 253 6.58 -12.63 -7.33
N LYS A 254 7.16 -13.81 -7.04
CA LYS A 254 6.56 -14.84 -6.17
C LYS A 254 6.24 -14.30 -4.76
N PHE A 255 7.06 -13.38 -4.26
CA PHE A 255 6.86 -12.75 -2.95
C PHE A 255 5.67 -11.79 -2.97
N TYR A 256 5.60 -10.87 -3.94
CA TYR A 256 4.49 -9.92 -4.06
C TYR A 256 3.15 -10.62 -4.30
N ARG A 257 3.12 -11.65 -5.16
CA ARG A 257 1.91 -12.46 -5.38
C ARG A 257 1.43 -13.14 -4.09
N ARG A 258 2.35 -13.58 -3.22
CA ARG A 258 1.98 -14.11 -1.90
C ARG A 258 1.32 -13.04 -1.01
N LEU A 259 1.80 -11.80 -1.04
CA LEU A 259 1.17 -10.70 -0.31
C LEU A 259 -0.25 -10.41 -0.81
N LEU A 260 -0.46 -10.47 -2.12
CA LEU A 260 -1.81 -10.35 -2.71
C LEU A 260 -2.73 -11.51 -2.28
N LEU A 261 -2.19 -12.74 -2.21
CA LEU A 261 -2.94 -13.90 -1.74
C LEU A 261 -3.29 -13.82 -0.24
N ILE A 262 -2.41 -13.30 0.59
CA ILE A 262 -2.70 -13.03 2.01
C ILE A 262 -3.91 -12.10 2.11
N ARG A 263 -3.87 -10.98 1.38
CA ARG A 263 -4.97 -10.02 1.36
C ARG A 263 -6.25 -10.64 0.81
N PHE A 264 -6.17 -11.39 -0.27
CA PHE A 264 -7.28 -12.15 -0.83
C PHE A 264 -7.93 -13.09 0.19
N CYS A 265 -7.14 -13.93 0.86
CA CYS A 265 -7.65 -14.90 1.82
C CYS A 265 -8.36 -14.24 3.00
N PHE A 266 -7.78 -13.19 3.58
CA PHE A 266 -8.42 -12.51 4.71
C PHE A 266 -9.65 -11.71 4.30
N THR A 267 -9.61 -11.01 3.16
CA THR A 267 -10.75 -10.24 2.67
C THR A 267 -11.93 -11.15 2.31
N LEU A 268 -11.67 -12.22 1.53
CA LEU A 268 -12.71 -13.15 1.14
C LEU A 268 -13.32 -13.89 2.34
N SER A 269 -12.46 -14.33 3.29
CA SER A 269 -12.92 -14.94 4.55
C SER A 269 -13.86 -14.00 5.32
N ALA A 270 -13.45 -12.74 5.52
CA ALA A 270 -14.24 -11.78 6.29
C ALA A 270 -15.59 -11.47 5.64
N LEU A 271 -15.63 -11.33 4.30
CA LEU A 271 -16.86 -11.06 3.56
C LEU A 271 -17.81 -12.25 3.55
N LEU A 272 -17.31 -13.46 3.46
CA LEU A 272 -18.14 -14.68 3.55
C LEU A 272 -18.68 -14.88 4.98
N GLU A 273 -17.89 -14.56 6.00
CA GLU A 273 -18.34 -14.63 7.41
C GLU A 273 -19.39 -13.58 7.75
N SER A 274 -19.44 -12.47 7.02
CA SER A 274 -20.50 -11.47 7.14
C SER A 274 -21.81 -11.88 6.41
N GLY A 275 -21.88 -13.12 5.88
CA GLY A 275 -23.10 -13.65 5.23
C GLY A 275 -23.26 -13.26 3.76
N ARG A 276 -22.27 -12.62 3.14
CA ARG A 276 -22.34 -12.30 1.70
C ARG A 276 -22.24 -13.56 0.83
N THR A 277 -22.89 -13.50 -0.32
CA THR A 277 -22.76 -14.54 -1.34
C THR A 277 -21.32 -14.63 -1.86
N MET A 278 -20.94 -15.79 -2.40
CA MET A 278 -19.61 -16.00 -3.00
C MET A 278 -19.33 -14.97 -4.11
N SER A 279 -20.30 -14.70 -4.99
CA SER A 279 -20.15 -13.78 -6.12
C SER A 279 -19.90 -12.33 -5.65
N GLU A 280 -20.67 -11.86 -4.67
CA GLU A 280 -20.50 -10.52 -4.07
C GLU A 280 -19.16 -10.39 -3.35
N SER A 281 -18.77 -11.43 -2.60
CA SER A 281 -17.51 -11.48 -1.86
C SER A 281 -16.31 -11.45 -2.80
N LEU A 282 -16.35 -12.18 -3.92
CA LEU A 282 -15.30 -12.14 -4.95
C LEU A 282 -15.23 -10.77 -5.64
N SER A 283 -16.40 -10.15 -5.93
CA SER A 283 -16.45 -8.80 -6.51
C SER A 283 -15.80 -7.77 -5.58
N ALA A 284 -16.18 -7.76 -4.31
CA ALA A 284 -15.63 -6.85 -3.32
C ALA A 284 -14.12 -7.12 -3.08
N THR A 285 -13.71 -8.37 -3.00
CA THR A 285 -12.29 -8.75 -2.88
C THR A 285 -11.46 -8.25 -4.05
N ARG A 286 -11.99 -8.30 -5.28
CA ARG A 286 -11.33 -7.74 -6.47
C ARG A 286 -10.99 -6.26 -6.31
N GLU A 287 -11.90 -5.47 -5.75
CA GLU A 287 -11.70 -4.02 -5.55
C GLU A 287 -10.63 -3.71 -4.48
N VAL A 288 -10.44 -4.61 -3.52
CA VAL A 288 -9.41 -4.49 -2.47
C VAL A 288 -8.00 -4.75 -2.99
N LEU A 289 -7.85 -5.54 -4.07
CA LEU A 289 -6.54 -5.84 -4.65
C LEU A 289 -6.00 -4.65 -5.45
N ASP A 290 -4.86 -4.08 -5.02
CA ASP A 290 -4.26 -2.88 -5.63
C ASP A 290 -3.52 -3.13 -6.95
N ASN A 291 -3.45 -4.39 -7.43
CA ASN A 291 -2.72 -4.80 -8.62
C ASN A 291 -3.68 -5.15 -9.77
N ARG A 292 -3.46 -4.56 -10.95
CA ARG A 292 -4.32 -4.75 -12.14
C ARG A 292 -4.34 -6.20 -12.63
N SER A 293 -3.18 -6.90 -12.61
CA SER A 293 -3.10 -8.30 -13.05
C SER A 293 -3.85 -9.20 -12.08
N ALA A 294 -3.74 -8.97 -10.77
CA ALA A 294 -4.52 -9.69 -9.77
C ALA A 294 -6.02 -9.43 -9.90
N ARG A 295 -6.43 -8.18 -10.15
CA ARG A 295 -7.85 -7.83 -10.41
C ARG A 295 -8.39 -8.54 -11.64
N ARG A 296 -7.58 -8.68 -12.70
CA ARG A 296 -7.98 -9.41 -13.92
C ARG A 296 -8.17 -10.89 -13.62
N ALA A 297 -7.19 -11.53 -12.96
CA ALA A 297 -7.32 -12.94 -12.54
C ALA A 297 -8.56 -13.14 -11.64
N MET A 298 -8.83 -12.22 -10.73
CA MET A 298 -9.99 -12.27 -9.85
C MET A 298 -11.32 -12.13 -10.61
N LYS A 299 -11.35 -11.28 -11.65
CA LYS A 299 -12.52 -11.15 -12.52
C LYS A 299 -12.83 -12.48 -13.23
N GLU A 300 -11.81 -13.14 -13.77
CA GLU A 300 -11.96 -14.44 -14.41
C GLU A 300 -12.45 -15.52 -13.44
N ILE A 301 -11.92 -15.52 -12.20
CA ILE A 301 -12.37 -16.42 -11.14
C ILE A 301 -13.85 -16.16 -10.84
N GLN A 302 -14.22 -14.89 -10.62
CA GLN A 302 -15.60 -14.49 -10.34
C GLN A 302 -16.56 -14.94 -11.43
N GLU A 303 -16.24 -14.68 -12.71
CA GLU A 303 -17.09 -15.04 -13.85
C GLU A 303 -17.30 -16.56 -13.96
N LYS A 304 -16.25 -17.34 -13.79
CA LYS A 304 -16.34 -18.82 -13.83
C LYS A 304 -17.16 -19.37 -12.66
N VAL A 305 -16.95 -18.85 -11.45
CA VAL A 305 -17.70 -19.29 -10.25
C VAL A 305 -19.18 -18.90 -10.36
N THR A 306 -19.50 -17.70 -10.85
CA THR A 306 -20.88 -17.27 -11.05
C THR A 306 -21.63 -18.14 -12.08
N ARG A 307 -20.90 -18.76 -13.04
CA ARG A 307 -21.44 -19.74 -14.00
C ARG A 307 -21.55 -21.16 -13.44
N GLY A 308 -21.37 -21.35 -12.13
CA GLY A 308 -21.47 -22.66 -11.46
C GLY A 308 -20.17 -23.46 -11.41
N GLY A 309 -19.02 -22.87 -11.78
CA GLY A 309 -17.72 -23.52 -11.65
C GLY A 309 -17.32 -23.76 -10.20
N ASP A 310 -16.71 -24.91 -9.92
CA ASP A 310 -16.14 -25.22 -8.60
C ASP A 310 -15.04 -24.22 -8.24
N PHE A 311 -15.22 -23.49 -7.14
CA PHE A 311 -14.30 -22.43 -6.72
C PHE A 311 -12.86 -22.92 -6.57
N SER A 312 -12.64 -24.09 -5.99
CA SER A 312 -11.30 -24.63 -5.75
C SER A 312 -10.58 -24.98 -7.06
N LYS A 313 -11.31 -25.53 -8.04
CA LYS A 313 -10.78 -25.85 -9.37
C LYS A 313 -10.47 -24.58 -10.15
N VAL A 314 -11.42 -23.65 -10.20
CA VAL A 314 -11.26 -22.35 -10.86
C VAL A 314 -10.07 -21.58 -10.27
N LEU A 315 -9.92 -21.57 -8.94
CA LEU A 315 -8.81 -20.92 -8.25
C LEU A 315 -7.46 -21.57 -8.62
N LYS A 316 -7.40 -22.89 -8.77
CA LYS A 316 -6.21 -23.61 -9.23
C LYS A 316 -5.82 -23.24 -10.66
N GLU A 317 -6.79 -23.24 -11.57
CA GLU A 317 -6.59 -22.94 -13.00
C GLU A 317 -6.20 -21.49 -13.27
N SER A 318 -6.60 -20.56 -12.43
CA SER A 318 -6.33 -19.11 -12.59
C SER A 318 -4.85 -18.74 -12.54
N GLY A 319 -3.96 -19.63 -12.05
CA GLY A 319 -2.55 -19.33 -11.82
C GLY A 319 -2.29 -18.25 -10.75
N PHE A 320 -3.34 -17.67 -10.18
CA PHE A 320 -3.24 -16.68 -9.12
C PHE A 320 -2.87 -17.31 -7.78
N SER A 321 -3.42 -18.51 -7.50
CA SER A 321 -3.32 -19.20 -6.22
C SER A 321 -2.00 -19.97 -6.03
N LEU A 322 -1.77 -20.36 -4.79
CA LEU A 322 -0.73 -21.32 -4.39
C LEU A 322 -1.39 -22.64 -3.99
N PRO A 323 -0.68 -23.81 -4.13
CA PRO A 323 -1.26 -25.12 -3.83
C PRO A 323 -1.92 -25.23 -2.46
N ILE A 324 -1.32 -24.63 -1.44
CA ILE A 324 -1.86 -24.63 -0.07
C ILE A 324 -3.21 -23.91 0.03
N VAL A 325 -3.38 -22.78 -0.67
CA VAL A 325 -4.65 -22.04 -0.67
C VAL A 325 -5.73 -22.83 -1.39
N THR A 326 -5.38 -23.41 -2.55
CA THR A 326 -6.30 -24.22 -3.34
C THR A 326 -6.76 -25.48 -2.56
N HIS A 327 -5.81 -26.13 -1.86
CA HIS A 327 -6.12 -27.31 -1.05
C HIS A 327 -7.07 -26.95 0.12
N LEU A 328 -6.75 -25.91 0.87
CA LEU A 328 -7.59 -25.46 1.98
C LEU A 328 -8.95 -24.92 1.50
N ALA A 329 -9.01 -24.27 0.34
CA ALA A 329 -10.27 -23.85 -0.25
C ALA A 329 -11.16 -25.06 -0.60
N ARG A 330 -10.58 -26.13 -1.16
CA ARG A 330 -11.30 -27.37 -1.44
C ARG A 330 -11.87 -28.00 -0.18
N VAL A 331 -11.03 -28.20 0.85
CA VAL A 331 -11.48 -28.75 2.13
C VAL A 331 -12.58 -27.89 2.75
N GLY A 332 -12.43 -26.56 2.68
CA GLY A 332 -13.42 -25.62 3.18
C GLY A 332 -14.75 -25.66 2.43
N MET A 333 -14.73 -25.93 1.12
CA MET A 333 -15.95 -26.13 0.32
C MET A 333 -16.65 -27.45 0.68
N GLU A 334 -15.88 -28.53 0.81
CA GLU A 334 -16.38 -29.87 1.17
C GLU A 334 -16.98 -29.89 2.61
N SER A 335 -16.39 -29.15 3.54
CA SER A 335 -16.86 -29.06 4.94
C SER A 335 -17.92 -27.98 5.20
N GLY A 336 -18.22 -27.11 4.24
CA GLY A 336 -19.07 -25.93 4.45
C GLY A 336 -18.43 -24.80 5.27
N GLU A 337 -17.14 -24.93 5.64
CA GLU A 337 -16.41 -23.97 6.47
C GLU A 337 -15.38 -23.13 5.66
N LEU A 338 -15.67 -22.84 4.41
CA LEU A 338 -14.74 -22.12 3.52
C LEU A 338 -14.12 -20.85 4.14
N PRO A 339 -14.87 -19.97 4.84
CA PRO A 339 -14.30 -18.78 5.46
C PRO A 339 -13.18 -19.10 6.44
N ARG A 340 -13.40 -20.11 7.30
CA ARG A 340 -12.42 -20.55 8.29
C ARG A 340 -11.12 -21.06 7.66
N PHE A 341 -11.25 -21.89 6.60
CA PHE A 341 -10.11 -22.44 5.89
C PHE A 341 -9.34 -21.38 5.09
N LEU A 342 -10.02 -20.41 4.48
CA LEU A 342 -9.39 -19.28 3.83
C LEU A 342 -8.60 -18.42 4.84
N ARG A 343 -9.17 -18.15 6.01
CA ARG A 343 -8.47 -17.44 7.09
C ARG A 343 -7.23 -18.21 7.54
N HIS A 344 -7.32 -19.52 7.64
CA HIS A 344 -6.19 -20.40 7.97
C HIS A 344 -5.10 -20.34 6.90
N ALA A 345 -5.47 -20.39 5.62
CA ALA A 345 -4.54 -20.20 4.50
C ALA A 345 -3.82 -18.84 4.58
N GLY A 346 -4.54 -17.76 4.85
CA GLY A 346 -3.99 -16.43 5.05
C GLY A 346 -2.94 -16.39 6.18
N LYS A 347 -3.23 -17.04 7.33
CA LYS A 347 -2.29 -17.14 8.46
C LYS A 347 -1.01 -17.91 8.08
N ILE A 348 -1.13 -19.03 7.35
CA ILE A 348 0.03 -19.81 6.88
C ILE A 348 0.89 -18.94 5.95
N LEU A 349 0.28 -18.29 4.96
CA LEU A 349 1.00 -17.43 4.02
C LEU A 349 1.69 -16.25 4.71
N THR A 350 1.08 -15.67 5.75
CA THR A 350 1.66 -14.59 6.56
C THR A 350 2.92 -15.08 7.27
N ARG A 351 2.84 -16.22 7.97
CA ARG A 351 4.00 -16.84 8.62
C ARG A 351 5.13 -17.16 7.64
N ASP A 352 4.79 -17.66 6.46
CA ASP A 352 5.76 -17.94 5.40
C ASP A 352 6.42 -16.66 4.86
N ALA A 353 5.67 -15.56 4.72
CA ALA A 353 6.22 -14.28 4.32
C ALA A 353 7.16 -13.73 5.39
N GLU A 354 6.76 -13.77 6.66
CA GLU A 354 7.60 -13.36 7.81
C GLU A 354 8.91 -14.19 7.88
N ARG A 355 8.82 -15.51 7.71
CA ARG A 355 10.02 -16.38 7.68
C ARG A 355 10.99 -16.01 6.56
N LYS A 356 10.48 -15.67 5.37
CA LYS A 356 11.32 -15.26 4.24
C LYS A 356 12.00 -13.92 4.50
N ILE A 357 11.29 -12.97 5.08
CA ILE A 357 11.87 -11.67 5.47
C ILE A 357 12.98 -11.86 6.51
N ASN A 358 12.72 -12.68 7.53
CA ASN A 358 13.70 -12.95 8.58
C ASN A 358 14.94 -13.68 8.04
N ARG A 359 14.77 -14.65 7.12
CA ARG A 359 15.90 -15.30 6.44
C ARG A 359 16.71 -14.30 5.60
N PHE A 360 16.03 -13.44 4.85
CA PHE A 360 16.71 -12.40 4.07
C PHE A 360 17.54 -11.49 4.98
N ARG A 361 16.98 -11.05 6.11
CA ARG A 361 17.71 -10.27 7.14
C ARG A 361 18.94 -11.01 7.67
N ALA A 362 18.78 -12.28 8.05
CA ALA A 362 19.86 -13.09 8.60
C ALA A 362 21.03 -13.33 7.62
N ILE A 363 20.78 -13.36 6.31
CA ILE A 363 21.82 -13.51 5.29
C ILE A 363 22.47 -12.16 4.94
N LEU A 364 21.69 -11.09 4.99
CA LEU A 364 22.16 -9.78 4.57
C LEU A 364 23.25 -9.23 5.51
N GLU A 365 23.16 -9.47 6.81
CA GLU A 365 24.13 -9.02 7.80
C GLU A 365 25.54 -9.61 7.57
N PRO A 366 25.73 -10.95 7.48
CA PRO A 366 27.02 -11.53 7.14
C PRO A 366 27.53 -11.11 5.75
N ALA A 367 26.64 -10.97 4.77
CA ALA A 367 27.01 -10.56 3.43
C ALA A 367 27.58 -9.14 3.40
N VAL A 368 26.98 -8.21 4.12
CA VAL A 368 27.49 -6.82 4.23
C VAL A 368 28.83 -6.79 4.96
N LEU A 369 28.95 -7.50 6.10
CA LEU A 369 30.19 -7.57 6.84
C LEU A 369 31.32 -8.18 6.01
N LEU A 370 31.04 -9.25 5.27
CA LEU A 370 32.00 -9.88 4.36
C LEU A 370 32.43 -8.92 3.25
N THR A 371 31.46 -8.21 2.64
CA THR A 371 31.75 -7.25 1.58
C THR A 371 32.63 -6.11 2.07
N VAL A 372 32.31 -5.52 3.23
CA VAL A 372 33.14 -4.47 3.85
C VAL A 372 34.52 -5.01 4.23
N GLY A 373 34.57 -6.21 4.81
CA GLY A 373 35.86 -6.86 5.20
C GLY A 373 36.76 -7.13 3.99
N ILE A 374 36.23 -7.70 2.91
CA ILE A 374 36.98 -7.92 1.66
C ILE A 374 37.48 -6.59 1.07
N LEU A 375 36.62 -5.58 1.03
CA LEU A 375 36.95 -4.28 0.49
C LEU A 375 38.08 -3.60 1.28
N THR A 376 37.98 -3.65 2.61
CA THR A 376 39.03 -3.15 3.52
C THR A 376 40.32 -3.94 3.34
N ALA A 377 40.27 -5.26 3.28
CA ALA A 377 41.45 -6.11 3.05
C ALA A 377 42.14 -5.78 1.73
N VAL A 378 41.37 -5.65 0.63
CA VAL A 378 41.92 -5.26 -0.69
C VAL A 378 42.66 -3.92 -0.62
N ILE A 379 42.10 -2.92 0.05
CA ILE A 379 42.74 -1.61 0.20
C ILE A 379 44.00 -1.72 1.03
N VAL A 380 43.94 -2.40 2.18
CA VAL A 380 45.13 -2.59 3.07
C VAL A 380 46.23 -3.33 2.33
N PHE A 381 45.92 -4.44 1.66
CA PHE A 381 46.96 -5.18 0.89
C PHE A 381 47.50 -4.36 -0.28
N SER A 382 46.66 -3.61 -0.98
CA SER A 382 47.07 -2.74 -2.09
C SER A 382 48.06 -1.65 -1.64
N VAL A 383 47.96 -1.20 -0.38
CA VAL A 383 48.86 -0.18 0.20
C VAL A 383 50.09 -0.79 0.83
N MET A 384 49.94 -1.87 1.61
CA MET A 384 51.02 -2.47 2.39
C MET A 384 52.02 -3.23 1.53
N LEU A 385 51.57 -3.96 0.51
CA LEU A 385 52.44 -4.80 -0.31
C LEU A 385 53.56 -4.00 -0.97
N PRO A 386 53.33 -2.87 -1.67
CA PRO A 386 54.41 -2.07 -2.25
C PRO A 386 55.32 -1.40 -1.20
N VAL A 387 54.77 -0.99 -0.05
CA VAL A 387 55.59 -0.42 1.05
C VAL A 387 56.58 -1.44 1.57
N PHE A 388 56.16 -2.69 1.75
CA PHE A 388 57.06 -3.78 2.19
C PHE A 388 58.11 -4.14 1.13
N THR A 389 57.71 -4.14 -0.16
CA THR A 389 58.68 -4.41 -1.25
C THR A 389 59.71 -3.30 -1.38
N ALA A 390 59.32 -2.03 -1.21
CA ALA A 390 60.26 -0.88 -1.22
C ALA A 390 61.20 -0.90 0.01
N ALA A 391 60.67 -1.23 1.20
CA ALA A 391 61.52 -1.34 2.40
C ALA A 391 62.52 -2.52 2.30
N GLY A 392 62.14 -3.64 1.68
CA GLY A 392 63.01 -4.80 1.48
C GLY A 392 64.12 -4.57 0.48
N SER A 393 63.91 -3.73 -0.55
CA SER A 393 64.95 -3.37 -1.54
C SER A 393 66.02 -2.42 -0.99
N HIS A 394 65.74 -1.67 0.08
CA HIS A 394 66.71 -0.81 0.78
C HIS A 394 67.58 -1.52 1.82
N ILE A 395 67.23 -2.74 2.23
CA ILE A 395 67.95 -3.52 3.26
C ILE A 395 68.89 -4.56 2.60
N GLY A 396 68.81 -4.79 1.28
CA GLY A 396 69.58 -5.77 0.53
C GLY A 396 70.58 -5.20 -0.50
N GLY A 397 70.92 -3.88 -0.40
CA GLY A 397 71.90 -3.23 -1.25
C GLY A 397 73.12 -2.77 -0.48
#